data_f51d27af288ff0b1f27b2010d55920c5
#
_entry.id   f51d27af288ff0b1f27b2010d55920c5
#
_cell.length_a   1.000
_cell.length_b   1.000
_cell.length_c   1.000
_cell.angle_alpha   90.00
_cell.angle_beta   90.00
_cell.angle_gamma   90.00
#
_symmetry.space_group_name_H-M   'P 1'
#
loop_
_entity.id
_entity.type
_entity.pdbx_description
1 polymer ?
#
loop_
_entity_poly.entity_id
_entity_poly.type
_entity_poly.pdbx_seq_one_letter_code
_entity_poly.pdbx_strand_id
1 'polypeptide(L)'
;MSSPVDPRTVIGHVHLKVSDVDRSEEWYGRVLGFETMARYGADAVFMSAGGYHHHLGLNQWHSKGASPGDPRKPGLFHFAVLYPDRAALARALKRVVDAGVEIDGAADHGVSEAL
;
A
#
# COMPACT_ATOMS: atom_id res chain seq x y z
N MET A 1 10.56 10.30 -32.62
CA MET A 1 10.73 9.49 -31.40
C MET A 1 10.60 10.40 -30.18
N SER A 2 9.81 10.00 -29.21
CA SER A 2 9.64 10.78 -28.00
C SER A 2 10.84 10.59 -27.05
N SER A 3 11.12 11.61 -26.25
CA SER A 3 12.12 11.51 -25.19
C SER A 3 11.61 10.59 -24.06
N PRO A 4 12.50 9.94 -23.32
CA PRO A 4 12.10 9.21 -22.11
C PRO A 4 11.45 10.14 -21.08
N VAL A 5 10.66 9.57 -20.19
CA VAL A 5 10.09 10.33 -19.08
C VAL A 5 11.23 10.84 -18.17
N ASP A 6 11.01 12.01 -17.55
CA ASP A 6 11.99 12.60 -16.62
C ASP A 6 12.37 11.57 -15.53
N PRO A 7 13.67 11.31 -15.32
CA PRO A 7 14.10 10.28 -14.34
C PRO A 7 13.72 10.58 -12.89
N ARG A 8 13.27 11.80 -12.58
CA ARG A 8 12.75 12.14 -11.24
C ARG A 8 11.28 11.78 -11.07
N THR A 9 10.64 11.30 -12.13
CA THR A 9 9.24 10.86 -12.07
C THR A 9 9.13 9.64 -11.17
N VAL A 10 8.13 9.66 -10.28
CA VAL A 10 7.85 8.57 -9.34
C VAL A 10 6.39 8.17 -9.43
N ILE A 11 6.06 7.00 -8.93
CA ILE A 11 4.66 6.62 -8.72
C ILE A 11 4.14 7.46 -7.55
N GLY A 12 3.13 8.28 -7.80
CA GLY A 12 2.59 9.21 -6.80
C GLY A 12 1.72 8.52 -5.75
N HIS A 13 0.82 7.66 -6.19
CA HIS A 13 -0.06 6.90 -5.30
C HIS A 13 -0.60 5.66 -6.02
N VAL A 14 -1.14 4.74 -5.25
CA VAL A 14 -1.96 3.64 -5.75
C VAL A 14 -3.36 3.78 -5.16
N HIS A 15 -4.38 3.38 -5.91
CA HIS A 15 -5.76 3.42 -5.46
C HIS A 15 -6.37 2.03 -5.60
N LEU A 16 -6.81 1.48 -4.48
CA LEU A 16 -7.30 0.11 -4.40
C LEU A 16 -8.81 0.08 -4.25
N LYS A 17 -9.44 -0.84 -4.97
CA LYS A 17 -10.82 -1.22 -4.74
C LYS A 17 -10.81 -2.27 -3.64
N VAL A 18 -11.53 -2.01 -2.55
CA VAL A 18 -11.58 -2.93 -1.40
C VAL A 18 -13.02 -3.32 -1.10
N SER A 19 -13.21 -4.42 -0.42
CA SER A 19 -14.55 -4.91 -0.07
C SER A 19 -15.11 -4.24 1.18
N ASP A 20 -14.24 -3.70 2.03
CA ASP A 20 -14.61 -3.06 3.30
C ASP A 20 -13.57 -1.99 3.60
N VAL A 21 -13.93 -0.73 3.34
CA VAL A 21 -13.00 0.38 3.43
C VAL A 21 -12.57 0.65 4.88
N ASP A 22 -13.46 0.47 5.84
CA ASP A 22 -13.13 0.69 7.26
C ASP A 22 -12.14 -0.36 7.77
N ARG A 23 -12.34 -1.61 7.41
CA ARG A 23 -11.41 -2.69 7.75
C ARG A 23 -10.05 -2.48 7.08
N SER A 24 -10.03 -2.07 5.83
CA SER A 24 -8.80 -1.80 5.11
C SER A 24 -8.03 -0.62 5.71
N GLU A 25 -8.72 0.47 6.04
CA GLU A 25 -8.12 1.61 6.73
C GLU A 25 -7.47 1.19 8.05
N GLU A 26 -8.20 0.44 8.85
CA GLU A 26 -7.68 -0.05 10.12
C GLU A 26 -6.43 -0.90 9.93
N TRP A 27 -6.44 -1.78 8.94
CA TRP A 27 -5.32 -2.67 8.65
C TRP A 27 -4.07 -1.89 8.20
N TYR A 28 -4.21 -1.00 7.22
CA TYR A 28 -3.08 -0.21 6.72
C TYR A 28 -2.52 0.73 7.79
N GLY A 29 -3.36 1.23 8.66
CA GLY A 29 -2.93 2.05 9.80
C GLY A 29 -2.18 1.22 10.84
N ARG A 30 -2.77 0.14 11.30
CA ARG A 30 -2.20 -0.70 12.36
C ARG A 30 -0.96 -1.47 11.90
N VAL A 31 -1.03 -2.10 10.73
CA VAL A 31 0.04 -2.99 10.27
C VAL A 31 1.18 -2.22 9.61
N LEU A 32 0.87 -1.25 8.75
CA LEU A 32 1.89 -0.53 7.99
C LEU A 32 2.15 0.90 8.49
N GLY A 33 1.30 1.41 9.37
CA GLY A 33 1.52 2.72 9.99
C GLY A 33 1.14 3.92 9.13
N PHE A 34 0.35 3.72 8.09
CA PHE A 34 -0.17 4.85 7.32
C PHE A 34 -1.22 5.61 8.11
N GLU A 35 -1.24 6.93 7.95
CA GLU A 35 -2.18 7.81 8.61
C GLU A 35 -3.29 8.23 7.66
N THR A 36 -4.51 8.32 8.16
CA THR A 36 -5.63 8.83 7.39
C THR A 36 -5.49 10.33 7.18
N MET A 37 -5.47 10.76 5.93
CA MET A 37 -5.36 12.17 5.56
C MET A 37 -6.72 12.78 5.24
N ALA A 38 -7.63 12.01 4.66
CA ALA A 38 -8.96 12.48 4.28
C ALA A 38 -9.92 11.30 4.12
N ARG A 39 -11.20 11.59 4.30
CA ARG A 39 -12.29 10.68 3.99
C ARG A 39 -13.27 11.40 3.06
N TYR A 40 -13.78 10.68 2.05
CA TYR A 40 -14.85 11.17 1.20
C TYR A 40 -16.09 10.32 1.43
N GLY A 41 -17.00 10.84 2.26
CA GLY A 41 -18.16 10.08 2.70
C GLY A 41 -17.77 8.82 3.46
N ALA A 42 -18.61 7.79 3.36
CA ALA A 42 -18.40 6.52 4.04
C ALA A 42 -17.59 5.51 3.21
N ASP A 43 -17.32 5.80 1.93
CA ASP A 43 -16.88 4.78 0.97
C ASP A 43 -15.45 4.97 0.47
N ALA A 44 -14.77 6.05 0.84
CA ALA A 44 -13.41 6.31 0.38
C ALA A 44 -12.54 6.91 1.48
N VAL A 45 -11.27 6.50 1.51
CA VAL A 45 -10.27 6.93 2.48
C VAL A 45 -8.95 7.15 1.75
N PHE A 46 -8.22 8.19 2.16
CA PHE A 46 -6.91 8.50 1.64
C PHE A 46 -5.90 8.51 2.77
N MET A 47 -4.82 7.75 2.62
CA MET A 47 -3.84 7.52 3.68
C MET A 47 -2.44 7.87 3.18
N SER A 48 -1.58 8.28 4.10
CA SER A 48 -0.23 8.73 3.75
C SER A 48 0.79 8.38 4.83
N ALA A 49 2.04 8.37 4.41
CA ALA A 49 3.20 8.44 5.29
C ALA A 49 3.66 9.91 5.30
N GLY A 50 3.53 10.56 6.46
CA GLY A 50 3.90 11.98 6.60
C GLY A 50 2.90 12.93 5.94
N GLY A 51 3.39 14.08 5.49
CA GLY A 51 2.55 15.17 5.00
C GLY A 51 2.17 15.12 3.52
N TYR A 52 2.50 14.06 2.82
CA TYR A 52 2.11 13.89 1.42
C TYR A 52 0.58 13.74 1.31
N HIS A 53 -0.03 14.22 0.21
CA HIS A 53 -1.50 14.23 0.09
C HIS A 53 -2.13 12.84 0.23
N HIS A 54 -1.56 11.81 -0.37
CA HIS A 54 -1.84 10.40 -0.07
C HIS A 54 -0.92 9.49 -0.88
N HIS A 55 -0.56 8.36 -0.28
CA HIS A 55 0.12 7.26 -0.94
C HIS A 55 -0.86 6.15 -1.33
N LEU A 56 -1.91 5.98 -0.52
CA LEU A 56 -2.94 4.98 -0.72
C LEU A 56 -4.30 5.63 -0.79
N GLY A 57 -5.04 5.35 -1.86
CA GLY A 57 -6.48 5.57 -1.92
C GLY A 57 -7.19 4.25 -1.77
N LEU A 58 -8.24 4.21 -0.95
CA LEU A 58 -9.07 3.03 -0.73
C LEU A 58 -10.51 3.40 -0.99
N ASN A 59 -11.23 2.62 -1.77
CA ASN A 59 -12.65 2.82 -1.93
C ASN A 59 -13.41 1.51 -2.06
N GLN A 60 -14.72 1.58 -1.75
CA GLN A 60 -15.65 0.47 -1.91
C GLN A 60 -16.84 0.85 -2.77
N TRP A 61 -16.70 1.85 -3.67
CA TRP A 61 -17.82 2.36 -4.47
C TRP A 61 -18.47 1.28 -5.32
N HIS A 62 -17.65 0.37 -5.88
CA HIS A 62 -18.13 -0.69 -6.77
C HIS A 62 -17.86 -2.10 -6.21
N SER A 63 -17.20 -2.20 -5.06
CA SER A 63 -16.65 -3.46 -4.54
C SER A 63 -17.05 -3.78 -3.11
N LYS A 64 -17.96 -3.02 -2.50
CA LYS A 64 -18.42 -3.25 -1.13
C LYS A 64 -18.97 -4.67 -1.00
N GLY A 65 -18.40 -5.43 -0.06
CA GLY A 65 -18.82 -6.81 0.20
C GLY A 65 -18.44 -7.82 -0.87
N ALA A 66 -17.69 -7.41 -1.91
CA ALA A 66 -17.29 -8.31 -2.97
C ALA A 66 -16.24 -9.32 -2.50
N SER A 67 -16.19 -10.47 -3.18
CA SER A 67 -15.14 -11.47 -2.96
C SER A 67 -13.81 -11.01 -3.56
N PRO A 68 -12.68 -11.61 -3.16
CA PRO A 68 -11.38 -11.31 -3.77
C PRO A 68 -11.39 -11.49 -5.28
N GLY A 69 -10.56 -10.73 -5.98
CA GLY A 69 -10.42 -10.82 -7.43
C GLY A 69 -9.89 -12.18 -7.87
N ASP A 70 -10.16 -12.53 -9.12
CA ASP A 70 -9.66 -13.76 -9.71
C ASP A 70 -8.16 -13.62 -10.01
N PRO A 71 -7.28 -14.44 -9.39
CA PRO A 71 -5.83 -14.31 -9.59
C PRO A 71 -5.37 -14.65 -11.02
N ARG A 72 -6.25 -15.24 -11.84
CA ARG A 72 -5.95 -15.58 -13.23
C ARG A 72 -6.32 -14.47 -14.20
N LYS A 73 -6.95 -13.38 -13.72
CA LYS A 73 -7.34 -12.25 -14.56
C LYS A 73 -6.32 -11.11 -14.44
N PRO A 74 -6.20 -10.27 -15.48
CA PRO A 74 -5.37 -9.08 -15.38
C PRO A 74 -5.81 -8.19 -14.22
N GLY A 75 -4.85 -7.59 -13.55
CA GLY A 75 -5.08 -6.68 -12.44
C GLY A 75 -3.75 -6.36 -11.76
N LEU A 76 -3.83 -5.66 -10.64
CA LEU A 76 -2.64 -5.35 -9.85
C LEU A 76 -2.15 -6.63 -9.16
N PHE A 77 -0.93 -7.05 -9.47
CA PHE A 77 -0.31 -8.20 -8.81
C PHE A 77 0.13 -7.84 -7.40
N HIS A 78 0.94 -6.79 -7.28
CA HIS A 78 1.35 -6.21 -6.00
C HIS A 78 1.83 -4.78 -6.21
N PHE A 79 2.00 -4.06 -5.13
CA PHE A 79 2.78 -2.83 -5.11
C PHE A 79 3.78 -2.91 -3.97
N ALA A 80 4.89 -2.20 -4.12
CA ALA A 80 5.95 -2.20 -3.12
C ALA A 80 6.01 -0.85 -2.41
N VAL A 81 6.11 -0.87 -1.11
CA VAL A 81 6.36 0.32 -0.30
C VAL A 81 7.87 0.46 -0.14
N LEU A 82 8.41 1.58 -0.60
CA LEU A 82 9.84 1.84 -0.51
C LEU A 82 10.14 2.62 0.77
N TYR A 83 10.90 2.01 1.67
CA TYR A 83 11.35 2.65 2.89
C TYR A 83 12.68 3.37 2.66
N PRO A 84 12.96 4.46 3.40
CA PRO A 84 14.15 5.29 3.14
C PRO A 84 15.47 4.62 3.45
N ASP A 85 15.47 3.65 4.39
CA ASP A 85 16.68 2.94 4.79
C ASP A 85 16.34 1.60 5.44
N ARG A 86 17.39 0.83 5.73
CA ARG A 86 17.26 -0.50 6.32
C ARG A 86 16.63 -0.45 7.71
N ALA A 87 16.91 0.57 8.49
CA ALA A 87 16.33 0.72 9.84
C ALA A 87 14.81 0.93 9.76
N ALA A 88 14.34 1.74 8.81
CA ALA A 88 12.91 1.94 8.58
C ALA A 88 12.22 0.65 8.12
N LEU A 89 12.87 -0.12 7.23
CA LEU A 89 12.36 -1.43 6.81
C LEU A 89 12.27 -2.40 8.00
N ALA A 90 13.29 -2.41 8.88
CA ALA A 90 13.30 -3.26 10.07
C ALA A 90 12.15 -2.90 11.03
N ARG A 91 11.85 -1.60 11.21
CA ARG A 91 10.71 -1.17 12.02
C ARG A 91 9.38 -1.61 11.40
N ALA A 92 9.27 -1.55 10.07
CA ALA A 92 8.10 -2.04 9.36
C ALA A 92 7.93 -3.54 9.54
N LEU A 93 9.01 -4.31 9.42
CA LEU A 93 8.99 -5.75 9.67
C LEU A 93 8.50 -6.07 11.08
N LYS A 94 9.03 -5.36 12.09
CA LYS A 94 8.61 -5.56 13.48
C LYS A 94 7.11 -5.29 13.64
N ARG A 95 6.59 -4.23 13.04
CA ARG A 95 5.17 -3.90 13.08
C ARG A 95 4.30 -5.00 12.47
N VAL A 96 4.72 -5.54 11.33
CA VAL A 96 4.01 -6.62 10.64
C VAL A 96 4.00 -7.89 11.49
N VAL A 97 5.14 -8.26 12.04
CA VAL A 97 5.27 -9.44 12.92
C VAL A 97 4.43 -9.27 14.19
N ASP A 98 4.51 -8.11 14.83
CA ASP A 98 3.74 -7.83 16.06
C ASP A 98 2.22 -7.85 15.79
N ALA A 99 1.80 -7.53 14.58
CA ALA A 99 0.40 -7.60 14.16
C ALA A 99 -0.07 -9.02 13.84
N GLY A 100 0.82 -10.01 13.88
CA GLY A 100 0.48 -11.41 13.60
C GLY A 100 0.29 -11.72 12.12
N VAL A 101 0.77 -10.85 11.23
CA VAL A 101 0.68 -11.06 9.78
C VAL A 101 1.81 -11.99 9.34
N GLU A 102 1.46 -13.02 8.59
CA GLU A 102 2.43 -13.96 8.04
C GLU A 102 3.20 -13.32 6.88
N ILE A 103 4.51 -13.54 6.86
CA ILE A 103 5.39 -13.05 5.80
C ILE A 103 5.69 -14.20 4.86
N ASP A 104 5.38 -14.03 3.57
CA ASP A 104 5.56 -15.07 2.55
C ASP A 104 7.02 -15.28 2.17
N GLY A 105 7.86 -14.25 2.32
CA GLY A 105 9.28 -14.37 1.98
C GLY A 105 10.07 -13.11 2.28
N ALA A 106 11.39 -13.24 2.18
CA ALA A 106 12.32 -12.14 2.34
C ALA A 106 13.49 -12.35 1.40
N ALA A 107 14.02 -11.25 0.84
CA ALA A 107 15.15 -11.33 -0.09
C ALA A 107 16.06 -10.13 0.04
N ASP A 108 17.37 -10.39 -0.11
CA ASP A 108 18.39 -9.36 -0.28
C ASP A 108 18.93 -9.50 -1.70
N HIS A 109 18.65 -8.50 -2.54
CA HIS A 109 19.05 -8.48 -3.94
C HIS A 109 20.37 -7.76 -4.19
N GLY A 110 21.10 -7.37 -3.14
CA GLY A 110 22.32 -6.58 -3.26
C GLY A 110 22.10 -5.09 -3.48
N VAL A 111 21.09 -4.73 -4.26
CA VAL A 111 20.66 -3.34 -4.50
C VAL A 111 19.41 -2.98 -3.74
N SER A 112 18.68 -3.98 -3.21
CA SER A 112 17.48 -3.78 -2.39
C SER A 112 17.25 -4.98 -1.50
N GLU A 113 16.57 -4.76 -0.39
CA GLU A 113 16.04 -5.80 0.50
C GLU A 113 14.52 -5.74 0.46
N ALA A 114 13.85 -6.88 0.48
CA ALA A 114 12.40 -6.98 0.38
C ALA A 114 11.82 -8.01 1.35
N LEU A 115 10.58 -7.79 1.71
CA LEU A 115 9.76 -8.69 2.53
C LEU A 115 8.53 -9.16 1.75
#